data_caffccec007f88927701b28016656a6e
#
_entry.id   caffccec007f88927701b28016656a6e
#
_cell.length_a   1.000
_cell.length_b   1.000
_cell.length_c   1.000
_cell.angle_alpha   90.00
_cell.angle_beta   90.00
_cell.angle_gamma   90.00
#
_symmetry.space_group_name_H-M   'P 1'
#
loop_
_entity.id
_entity.type
_entity.pdbx_description
1 polymer ?
#
loop_
_entity_poly.entity_id
_entity_poly.type
_entity_poly.pdbx_seq_one_letter_code
_entity_poly.pdbx_strand_id
1 'polypeptide(L)'
;KLDIVLSVRKLQQKNQSSGVKKILYDVRKEGDKAVIKYEKKFSKNNKIKPSKKEIYNAIKSLDKKVIKAIDLAFNRIEKFHKLQKVSNIKFIDSYNNKIEYRHLPLKSVGIYVPANLPSSLLMNVIPAKIAGVKRIVLANPRTNGKLNSAIMYVAKKCGIKEIINVGGAQAIASLAYIQKVDKIVGPGNDFVAKAKQKVFGQVGTEGMIAGPSEVTIIADSKSDVNQISTSMAAQSEHGINSQSILISKNKNVLIKCDLFLKNILKKFSNKKTISESINKNGLLIYAKNDNQIIQAVNIISPEHLEILSKNTNRFKNKIYNAGSIGI
;
A
#
# COMPACT_ATOMS: atom_id res chain seq x y z
N LYS A 1 -5.25 20.43 21.30
CA LYS A 1 -6.56 20.11 20.65
C LYS A 1 -6.43 19.09 19.50
N LEU A 2 -5.39 19.24 18.62
CA LEU A 2 -5.18 18.30 17.52
C LEU A 2 -4.86 16.88 18.05
N ASP A 3 -3.99 16.76 19.05
CA ASP A 3 -3.65 15.50 19.70
C ASP A 3 -4.87 14.75 20.24
N ILE A 4 -5.84 15.49 20.81
CA ILE A 4 -7.08 14.91 21.35
C ILE A 4 -7.92 14.35 20.20
N VAL A 5 -8.07 15.09 19.08
CA VAL A 5 -8.83 14.63 17.92
C VAL A 5 -8.21 13.36 17.33
N LEU A 6 -6.88 13.31 17.21
CA LEU A 6 -6.16 12.16 16.66
C LEU A 6 -6.23 10.93 17.59
N SER A 7 -6.12 11.15 18.92
CA SER A 7 -6.23 10.05 19.91
C SER A 7 -7.62 9.43 19.93
N VAL A 8 -8.69 10.24 19.87
CA VAL A 8 -10.07 9.76 19.78
C VAL A 8 -10.27 8.92 18.52
N ARG A 9 -9.72 9.34 17.37
CA ARG A 9 -9.77 8.57 16.11
C ARG A 9 -9.09 7.21 16.22
N LYS A 10 -7.90 7.15 16.85
CA LYS A 10 -7.18 5.88 17.09
C LYS A 10 -7.98 4.90 17.94
N LEU A 11 -8.70 5.39 18.96
CA LEU A 11 -9.56 4.57 19.82
C LEU A 11 -10.79 4.02 19.08
N GLN A 12 -11.31 4.75 18.09
CA GLN A 12 -12.48 4.33 17.31
C GLN A 12 -12.15 3.28 16.22
N GLN A 13 -10.88 3.08 15.86
CA GLN A 13 -10.42 2.04 14.94
C GLN A 13 -10.38 0.66 15.59
N LYS A 14 -11.42 0.25 16.31
CA LYS A 14 -11.50 -1.05 16.97
C LYS A 14 -11.58 -2.18 15.95
N ASN A 15 -10.61 -3.05 16.07
CA ASN A 15 -10.42 -4.43 15.57
C ASN A 15 -11.67 -5.18 15.05
N GLN A 16 -11.93 -5.09 13.75
CA GLN A 16 -12.92 -5.94 13.06
C GLN A 16 -12.37 -7.29 12.60
N SER A 17 -11.16 -7.66 13.00
CA SER A 17 -10.46 -8.87 12.53
C SER A 17 -10.61 -10.10 13.43
N SER A 18 -11.77 -10.25 14.10
CA SER A 18 -12.10 -11.48 14.81
C SER A 18 -12.13 -12.68 13.83
N GLY A 19 -11.56 -13.79 14.22
CA GLY A 19 -11.50 -15.00 13.37
C GLY A 19 -10.19 -15.22 12.61
N VAL A 20 -9.30 -14.22 12.49
CA VAL A 20 -8.00 -14.39 11.81
C VAL A 20 -7.17 -15.51 12.46
N LYS A 21 -7.12 -15.58 13.80
CA LYS A 21 -6.40 -16.65 14.51
C LYS A 21 -6.87 -18.04 14.09
N LYS A 22 -8.19 -18.22 13.99
CA LYS A 22 -8.79 -19.50 13.58
C LYS A 22 -8.41 -19.84 12.13
N ILE A 23 -8.47 -18.88 11.21
CA ILE A 23 -8.07 -19.09 9.80
C ILE A 23 -6.61 -19.55 9.72
N LEU A 24 -5.70 -18.89 10.42
CA LEU A 24 -4.28 -19.24 10.45
C LEU A 24 -4.06 -20.65 11.01
N TYR A 25 -4.73 -20.98 12.09
CA TYR A 25 -4.66 -22.32 12.72
C TYR A 25 -5.16 -23.41 11.77
N ASP A 26 -6.36 -23.23 11.20
CA ASP A 26 -6.97 -24.21 10.30
C ASP A 26 -6.09 -24.43 9.05
N VAL A 27 -5.54 -23.35 8.42
CA VAL A 27 -4.67 -23.48 7.27
C VAL A 27 -3.35 -24.17 7.62
N ARG A 28 -2.78 -23.89 8.79
CA ARG A 28 -1.56 -24.56 9.26
C ARG A 28 -1.79 -26.07 9.46
N LYS A 29 -2.97 -26.46 9.95
CA LYS A 29 -3.33 -27.85 10.25
C LYS A 29 -3.81 -28.64 9.03
N GLU A 30 -4.68 -28.04 8.21
CA GLU A 30 -5.42 -28.71 7.15
C GLU A 30 -4.91 -28.37 5.72
N GLY A 31 -3.97 -27.41 5.60
CA GLY A 31 -3.38 -27.03 4.33
C GLY A 31 -4.38 -26.47 3.32
N ASP A 32 -4.24 -26.89 2.06
CA ASP A 32 -5.07 -26.43 0.94
C ASP A 32 -6.58 -26.68 1.16
N LYS A 33 -6.97 -27.70 1.95
CA LYS A 33 -8.38 -27.98 2.29
C LYS A 33 -9.01 -26.80 3.02
N ALA A 34 -8.32 -26.27 4.05
CA ALA A 34 -8.78 -25.09 4.77
C ALA A 34 -8.79 -23.83 3.88
N VAL A 35 -7.77 -23.63 3.04
CA VAL A 35 -7.74 -22.51 2.09
C VAL A 35 -8.95 -22.53 1.18
N ILE A 36 -9.27 -23.68 0.57
CA ILE A 36 -10.44 -23.85 -0.32
C ILE A 36 -11.74 -23.59 0.43
N LYS A 37 -11.87 -24.09 1.68
CA LYS A 37 -13.03 -23.85 2.54
C LYS A 37 -13.27 -22.37 2.75
N TYR A 38 -12.22 -21.60 3.09
CA TYR A 38 -12.32 -20.17 3.32
C TYR A 38 -12.54 -19.37 2.03
N GLU A 39 -11.90 -19.76 0.91
CA GLU A 39 -12.15 -19.13 -0.38
C GLU A 39 -13.61 -19.35 -0.86
N LYS A 40 -14.18 -20.54 -0.67
CA LYS A 40 -15.60 -20.80 -0.93
C LYS A 40 -16.50 -19.89 -0.10
N LYS A 41 -16.17 -19.74 1.20
CA LYS A 41 -16.95 -18.94 2.15
C LYS A 41 -16.93 -17.45 1.83
N PHE A 42 -15.74 -16.89 1.53
CA PHE A 42 -15.56 -15.43 1.43
C PHE A 42 -15.57 -14.90 -0.01
N SER A 43 -15.07 -15.68 -0.96
CA SER A 43 -14.88 -15.26 -2.35
C SER A 43 -15.70 -16.07 -3.34
N LYS A 44 -16.50 -17.06 -2.88
CA LYS A 44 -17.24 -18.03 -3.71
C LYS A 44 -16.33 -18.72 -4.76
N ASN A 45 -15.04 -18.86 -4.45
CA ASN A 45 -14.02 -19.44 -5.31
C ASN A 45 -13.56 -20.79 -4.76
N ASN A 46 -13.49 -21.83 -5.62
CA ASN A 46 -12.97 -23.15 -5.26
C ASN A 46 -11.66 -23.49 -5.99
N LYS A 47 -11.20 -22.64 -6.90
CA LYS A 47 -10.03 -22.87 -7.74
C LYS A 47 -8.87 -21.96 -7.31
N ILE A 48 -8.06 -22.48 -6.39
CA ILE A 48 -6.96 -21.70 -5.78
C ILE A 48 -5.70 -21.62 -6.64
N LYS A 49 -5.58 -22.39 -7.72
CA LYS A 49 -4.45 -22.32 -8.67
C LYS A 49 -4.98 -22.12 -10.08
N PRO A 50 -4.53 -21.08 -10.81
CA PRO A 50 -4.93 -20.87 -12.20
C PRO A 50 -4.21 -21.85 -13.12
N SER A 51 -4.90 -22.29 -14.18
CA SER A 51 -4.24 -23.04 -15.26
C SER A 51 -3.49 -22.10 -16.20
N LYS A 52 -2.48 -22.64 -16.92
CA LYS A 52 -1.75 -21.88 -17.96
C LYS A 52 -2.70 -21.30 -19.02
N LYS A 53 -3.75 -22.06 -19.41
CA LYS A 53 -4.77 -21.63 -20.36
C LYS A 53 -5.58 -20.43 -19.86
N GLU A 54 -5.98 -20.44 -18.57
CA GLU A 54 -6.68 -19.29 -17.96
C GLU A 54 -5.81 -18.03 -17.92
N ILE A 55 -4.55 -18.16 -17.54
CA ILE A 55 -3.59 -17.04 -17.54
C ILE A 55 -3.41 -16.49 -18.95
N TYR A 56 -3.22 -17.37 -19.95
CA TYR A 56 -3.07 -16.96 -21.35
C TYR A 56 -4.30 -16.20 -21.84
N ASN A 57 -5.51 -16.74 -21.61
CA ASN A 57 -6.76 -16.12 -22.03
C ASN A 57 -6.99 -14.75 -21.34
N ALA A 58 -6.67 -14.66 -20.04
CA ALA A 58 -6.75 -13.40 -19.30
C ALA A 58 -5.83 -12.35 -19.93
N ILE A 59 -4.59 -12.69 -20.23
CA ILE A 59 -3.63 -11.77 -20.86
C ILE A 59 -4.07 -11.36 -22.26
N LYS A 60 -4.60 -12.31 -23.06
CA LYS A 60 -5.07 -12.03 -24.43
C LYS A 60 -6.20 -11.01 -24.48
N SER A 61 -7.04 -10.95 -23.43
CA SER A 61 -8.14 -9.99 -23.34
C SER A 61 -7.73 -8.60 -22.87
N LEU A 62 -6.45 -8.37 -22.57
CA LEU A 62 -6.00 -7.08 -22.02
C LEU A 62 -5.84 -6.03 -23.12
N ASP A 63 -6.41 -4.84 -22.88
CA ASP A 63 -6.31 -3.70 -23.79
C ASP A 63 -4.86 -3.28 -24.02
N LYS A 64 -4.50 -2.99 -25.29
CA LYS A 64 -3.14 -2.55 -25.68
C LYS A 64 -2.71 -1.24 -25.01
N LYS A 65 -3.65 -0.33 -24.69
CA LYS A 65 -3.36 0.91 -23.97
C LYS A 65 -2.93 0.60 -22.53
N VAL A 66 -3.59 -0.36 -21.88
CA VAL A 66 -3.24 -0.80 -20.52
C VAL A 66 -1.88 -1.49 -20.52
N ILE A 67 -1.57 -2.31 -21.51
CA ILE A 67 -0.25 -2.91 -21.70
C ILE A 67 0.85 -1.83 -21.76
N LYS A 68 0.67 -0.82 -22.63
CA LYS A 68 1.64 0.29 -22.77
C LYS A 68 1.82 1.06 -21.44
N ALA A 69 0.73 1.31 -20.71
CA ALA A 69 0.79 1.98 -19.41
C ALA A 69 1.57 1.16 -18.36
N ILE A 70 1.33 -0.17 -18.31
CA ILE A 70 2.07 -1.07 -17.43
C ILE A 70 3.55 -1.11 -17.80
N ASP A 71 3.89 -1.16 -19.08
CA ASP A 71 5.28 -1.20 -19.56
C ASP A 71 6.02 0.10 -19.21
N LEU A 72 5.35 1.24 -19.37
CA LEU A 72 5.90 2.53 -18.94
C LEU A 72 6.15 2.56 -17.42
N ALA A 73 5.16 2.13 -16.63
CA ALA A 73 5.28 2.07 -15.18
C ALA A 73 6.40 1.13 -14.75
N PHE A 74 6.48 -0.07 -15.35
CA PHE A 74 7.56 -1.03 -15.10
C PHE A 74 8.94 -0.39 -15.28
N ASN A 75 9.18 0.26 -16.43
CA ASN A 75 10.47 0.87 -16.75
C ASN A 75 10.85 1.99 -15.76
N ARG A 76 9.89 2.83 -15.37
CA ARG A 76 10.10 3.90 -14.40
C ARG A 76 10.43 3.38 -13.01
N ILE A 77 9.68 2.39 -12.53
CA ILE A 77 9.88 1.77 -11.23
C ILE A 77 11.22 1.03 -11.19
N GLU A 78 11.53 0.26 -12.24
CA GLU A 78 12.81 -0.45 -12.34
C GLU A 78 14.00 0.50 -12.33
N LYS A 79 13.94 1.60 -13.10
CA LYS A 79 15.01 2.62 -13.14
C LYS A 79 15.27 3.20 -11.75
N PHE A 80 14.21 3.54 -11.02
CA PHE A 80 14.34 4.09 -9.67
C PHE A 80 14.93 3.08 -8.67
N HIS A 81 14.39 1.87 -8.64
CA HIS A 81 14.82 0.86 -7.66
C HIS A 81 16.24 0.31 -7.92
N LYS A 82 16.74 0.37 -9.16
CA LYS A 82 18.15 0.06 -9.45
C LYS A 82 19.12 0.96 -8.69
N LEU A 83 18.73 2.20 -8.39
CA LEU A 83 19.54 3.14 -7.61
C LEU A 83 19.59 2.79 -6.11
N GLN A 84 18.67 1.96 -5.63
CA GLN A 84 18.59 1.56 -4.23
C GLN A 84 19.39 0.28 -3.91
N LYS A 85 20.12 -0.27 -4.90
CA LYS A 85 20.94 -1.46 -4.68
C LYS A 85 22.06 -1.14 -3.69
N VAL A 86 22.14 -1.92 -2.61
CA VAL A 86 23.14 -1.73 -1.54
C VAL A 86 24.42 -2.47 -1.90
N SER A 87 25.57 -1.83 -1.62
CA SER A 87 26.90 -2.43 -1.79
C SER A 87 27.33 -3.16 -0.54
N ASN A 88 28.14 -4.22 -0.71
CA ASN A 88 28.80 -4.87 0.40
C ASN A 88 29.89 -3.95 0.97
N ILE A 89 30.13 -4.04 2.28
CA ILE A 89 31.17 -3.28 2.96
C ILE A 89 32.28 -4.24 3.36
N LYS A 90 33.52 -3.86 3.05
CA LYS A 90 34.73 -4.55 3.52
C LYS A 90 35.57 -3.53 4.30
N PHE A 91 35.96 -3.91 5.50
CA PHE A 91 36.77 -3.10 6.38
C PHE A 91 37.90 -3.90 6.97
N ILE A 92 39.10 -3.30 7.04
CA ILE A 92 40.28 -3.86 7.71
C ILE A 92 40.70 -2.83 8.73
N ASP A 93 40.78 -3.23 9.99
CA ASP A 93 41.22 -2.34 11.08
C ASP A 93 42.75 -2.24 11.18
N SER A 94 43.22 -1.42 12.10
CA SER A 94 44.66 -1.21 12.36
C SER A 94 45.41 -2.44 12.89
N TYR A 95 44.70 -3.48 13.29
CA TYR A 95 45.23 -4.78 13.76
C TYR A 95 45.09 -5.88 12.70
N ASN A 96 44.78 -5.54 11.45
CA ASN A 96 44.52 -6.49 10.34
C ASN A 96 43.29 -7.39 10.52
N ASN A 97 42.36 -7.05 11.42
CA ASN A 97 41.07 -7.74 11.49
C ASN A 97 40.24 -7.40 10.26
N LYS A 98 39.72 -8.42 9.58
CA LYS A 98 38.91 -8.27 8.38
C LYS A 98 37.43 -8.41 8.74
N ILE A 99 36.64 -7.37 8.49
CA ILE A 99 35.18 -7.36 8.69
C ILE A 99 34.53 -7.22 7.32
N GLU A 100 33.59 -8.09 7.00
CA GLU A 100 32.79 -8.02 5.79
C GLU A 100 31.30 -8.03 6.13
N TYR A 101 30.58 -6.98 5.69
CA TYR A 101 29.13 -6.92 5.76
C TYR A 101 28.55 -7.18 4.37
N ARG A 102 27.83 -8.30 4.22
CA ARG A 102 27.30 -8.76 2.94
C ARG A 102 25.77 -8.70 2.91
N HIS A 103 25.24 -8.11 1.84
CA HIS A 103 23.82 -8.13 1.53
C HIS A 103 23.53 -9.33 0.63
N LEU A 104 22.76 -10.29 1.15
CA LEU A 104 22.35 -11.48 0.40
C LEU A 104 20.86 -11.45 0.11
N PRO A 105 20.42 -11.88 -1.10
CA PRO A 105 19.01 -11.98 -1.42
C PRO A 105 18.32 -13.04 -0.56
N LEU A 106 17.05 -12.78 -0.21
CA LEU A 106 16.18 -13.82 0.33
C LEU A 106 15.98 -14.92 -0.72
N LYS A 107 15.79 -16.16 -0.28
CA LYS A 107 15.53 -17.29 -1.19
C LYS A 107 14.17 -17.15 -1.86
N SER A 108 13.15 -16.72 -1.11
CA SER A 108 11.77 -16.63 -1.59
C SER A 108 10.98 -15.47 -0.97
N VAL A 109 10.07 -14.91 -1.77
CA VAL A 109 9.14 -13.85 -1.33
C VAL A 109 7.73 -14.19 -1.78
N GLY A 110 6.76 -14.11 -0.86
CA GLY A 110 5.34 -14.13 -1.15
C GLY A 110 4.82 -12.69 -1.35
N ILE A 111 4.23 -12.41 -2.48
CA ILE A 111 3.63 -11.11 -2.77
C ILE A 111 2.12 -11.24 -2.71
N TYR A 112 1.49 -10.58 -1.74
CA TYR A 112 0.04 -10.43 -1.71
C TYR A 112 -0.39 -9.18 -2.47
N VAL A 113 -1.33 -9.33 -3.40
CA VAL A 113 -1.86 -8.23 -4.19
C VAL A 113 -3.40 -8.27 -4.13
N PRO A 114 -4.07 -7.19 -3.71
CA PRO A 114 -5.51 -7.06 -3.82
C PRO A 114 -5.99 -7.26 -5.27
N ALA A 115 -7.27 -7.62 -5.44
CA ALA A 115 -7.79 -8.12 -6.71
C ALA A 115 -7.50 -7.27 -7.96
N ASN A 116 -7.42 -5.93 -7.82
CA ASN A 116 -7.42 -5.00 -8.96
C ASN A 116 -6.23 -4.02 -8.98
N LEU A 117 -5.09 -4.35 -8.35
CA LEU A 117 -3.97 -3.43 -8.21
C LEU A 117 -2.69 -3.92 -8.89
N PRO A 118 -2.59 -3.87 -10.24
CA PRO A 118 -1.38 -4.26 -10.97
C PRO A 118 -0.17 -3.40 -10.60
N SER A 119 -0.35 -2.13 -10.22
CA SER A 119 0.70 -1.26 -9.71
C SER A 119 1.32 -1.79 -8.42
N SER A 120 0.50 -2.32 -7.50
CA SER A 120 1.00 -2.94 -6.27
C SER A 120 1.86 -4.17 -6.56
N LEU A 121 1.53 -4.94 -7.59
CA LEU A 121 2.40 -6.05 -8.02
C LEU A 121 3.75 -5.52 -8.53
N LEU A 122 3.75 -4.51 -9.40
CA LEU A 122 4.99 -3.90 -9.91
C LEU A 122 5.87 -3.36 -8.78
N MET A 123 5.28 -2.62 -7.83
CA MET A 123 5.99 -2.01 -6.70
C MET A 123 6.59 -3.03 -5.73
N ASN A 124 6.13 -4.28 -5.72
CA ASN A 124 6.68 -5.34 -4.88
C ASN A 124 7.61 -6.27 -5.66
N VAL A 125 7.25 -6.65 -6.89
CA VAL A 125 8.03 -7.63 -7.66
C VAL A 125 9.33 -7.06 -8.22
N ILE A 126 9.33 -5.80 -8.65
CA ILE A 126 10.53 -5.19 -9.25
C ILE A 126 11.65 -5.06 -8.21
N PRO A 127 11.43 -4.46 -7.01
CA PRO A 127 12.45 -4.45 -5.96
C PRO A 127 12.92 -5.83 -5.55
N ALA A 128 12.00 -6.81 -5.42
CA ALA A 128 12.37 -8.18 -5.09
C ALA A 128 13.32 -8.80 -6.13
N LYS A 129 13.07 -8.56 -7.43
CA LYS A 129 13.94 -9.02 -8.52
C LYS A 129 15.30 -8.32 -8.51
N ILE A 130 15.32 -7.01 -8.31
CA ILE A 130 16.55 -6.20 -8.22
C ILE A 130 17.40 -6.65 -7.03
N ALA A 131 16.77 -7.01 -5.91
CA ALA A 131 17.42 -7.58 -4.74
C ALA A 131 17.95 -9.01 -4.98
N GLY A 132 17.62 -9.65 -6.12
CA GLY A 132 18.12 -10.97 -6.48
C GLY A 132 17.27 -12.14 -5.98
N VAL A 133 16.03 -11.91 -5.54
CA VAL A 133 15.11 -12.98 -5.10
C VAL A 133 14.76 -13.88 -6.29
N LYS A 134 15.03 -15.18 -6.14
CA LYS A 134 14.84 -16.15 -7.24
C LYS A 134 13.43 -16.74 -7.30
N ARG A 135 12.81 -17.00 -6.14
CA ARG A 135 11.46 -17.58 -6.05
C ARG A 135 10.47 -16.51 -5.57
N ILE A 136 9.47 -16.24 -6.39
CA ILE A 136 8.38 -15.31 -6.06
C ILE A 136 7.05 -16.02 -6.21
N VAL A 137 6.24 -16.02 -5.14
CA VAL A 137 4.88 -16.57 -5.11
C VAL A 137 3.89 -15.43 -5.06
N LEU A 138 3.03 -15.32 -6.07
CA LEU A 138 1.97 -14.32 -6.12
C LEU A 138 0.69 -14.88 -5.51
N ALA A 139 0.15 -14.19 -4.51
CA ALA A 139 -1.22 -14.41 -4.01
C ALA A 139 -2.12 -13.26 -4.49
N ASN A 140 -3.08 -13.58 -5.36
CA ASN A 140 -4.03 -12.61 -5.91
C ASN A 140 -5.42 -13.24 -6.02
N PRO A 141 -6.45 -12.72 -5.30
CA PRO A 141 -7.79 -13.26 -5.36
C PRO A 141 -8.43 -13.05 -6.72
N ARG A 142 -9.34 -13.95 -7.10
CA ARG A 142 -10.23 -13.74 -8.25
C ARG A 142 -11.30 -12.70 -7.93
N THR A 143 -11.72 -11.96 -8.93
CA THR A 143 -12.89 -11.06 -8.85
C THR A 143 -14.01 -11.65 -9.66
N ASN A 144 -15.14 -11.96 -9.03
CA ASN A 144 -16.29 -12.61 -9.70
C ASN A 144 -15.87 -13.86 -10.48
N GLY A 145 -15.02 -14.68 -9.88
CA GLY A 145 -14.51 -15.93 -10.49
C GLY A 145 -13.45 -15.74 -11.58
N LYS A 146 -13.13 -14.50 -11.99
CA LYS A 146 -12.19 -14.20 -13.08
C LYS A 146 -10.82 -13.77 -12.56
N LEU A 147 -9.76 -14.08 -13.31
CA LEU A 147 -8.42 -13.55 -13.11
C LEU A 147 -8.36 -12.08 -13.55
N ASN A 148 -7.57 -11.27 -12.86
CA ASN A 148 -7.30 -9.91 -13.33
C ASN A 148 -6.25 -9.95 -14.46
N SER A 149 -6.64 -9.52 -15.66
CA SER A 149 -5.81 -9.57 -16.87
C SER A 149 -4.52 -8.77 -16.74
N ALA A 150 -4.58 -7.58 -16.12
CA ALA A 150 -3.42 -6.71 -15.92
C ALA A 150 -2.41 -7.32 -14.93
N ILE A 151 -2.90 -7.91 -13.83
CA ILE A 151 -2.03 -8.61 -12.86
C ILE A 151 -1.37 -9.85 -13.51
N MET A 152 -2.12 -10.62 -14.31
CA MET A 152 -1.54 -11.77 -15.03
C MET A 152 -0.51 -11.32 -16.06
N TYR A 153 -0.72 -10.19 -16.73
CA TYR A 153 0.29 -9.62 -17.64
C TYR A 153 1.57 -9.22 -16.88
N VAL A 154 1.45 -8.52 -15.76
CA VAL A 154 2.60 -8.16 -14.91
C VAL A 154 3.32 -9.42 -14.42
N ALA A 155 2.58 -10.42 -13.94
CA ALA A 155 3.15 -11.68 -13.46
C ALA A 155 3.98 -12.37 -14.56
N LYS A 156 3.43 -12.45 -15.79
CA LYS A 156 4.15 -13.00 -16.96
C LYS A 156 5.38 -12.16 -17.30
N LYS A 157 5.27 -10.84 -17.39
CA LYS A 157 6.36 -9.91 -17.69
C LYS A 157 7.50 -10.02 -16.68
N CYS A 158 7.17 -10.19 -15.40
CA CYS A 158 8.14 -10.35 -14.32
C CYS A 158 8.62 -11.78 -14.12
N GLY A 159 8.16 -12.76 -14.91
CA GLY A 159 8.58 -14.16 -14.84
C GLY A 159 8.11 -14.90 -13.58
N ILE A 160 6.97 -14.49 -12.99
CA ILE A 160 6.39 -15.19 -11.84
C ILE A 160 5.75 -16.49 -12.32
N LYS A 161 6.21 -17.62 -11.76
CA LYS A 161 5.74 -18.96 -12.12
C LYS A 161 4.71 -19.52 -11.14
N GLU A 162 4.75 -19.09 -9.88
CA GLU A 162 3.90 -19.60 -8.81
C GLU A 162 2.81 -18.57 -8.49
N ILE A 163 1.54 -18.91 -8.80
CA ILE A 163 0.38 -18.04 -8.57
C ILE A 163 -0.68 -18.82 -7.80
N ILE A 164 -1.16 -18.24 -6.72
CA ILE A 164 -2.32 -18.74 -5.96
C ILE A 164 -3.44 -17.70 -6.01
N ASN A 165 -4.65 -18.15 -6.34
CA ASN A 165 -5.84 -17.31 -6.41
C ASN A 165 -6.58 -17.31 -5.06
N VAL A 166 -5.93 -16.72 -4.08
CA VAL A 166 -6.39 -16.70 -2.69
C VAL A 166 -6.33 -15.27 -2.17
N GLY A 167 -7.35 -14.86 -1.42
CA GLY A 167 -7.46 -13.53 -0.80
C GLY A 167 -7.39 -13.57 0.72
N GLY A 168 -7.44 -12.40 1.36
CA GLY A 168 -7.60 -12.25 2.80
C GLY A 168 -6.53 -12.93 3.69
N ALA A 169 -6.92 -13.25 4.91
CA ALA A 169 -6.03 -13.85 5.90
C ALA A 169 -5.55 -15.26 5.48
N GLN A 170 -6.39 -16.03 4.75
CA GLN A 170 -6.04 -17.36 4.27
C GLN A 170 -4.95 -17.32 3.18
N ALA A 171 -4.81 -16.22 2.43
CA ALA A 171 -3.70 -16.02 1.50
C ALA A 171 -2.38 -15.88 2.26
N ILE A 172 -2.35 -15.07 3.32
CA ILE A 172 -1.17 -14.89 4.17
C ILE A 172 -0.79 -16.21 4.85
N ALA A 173 -1.79 -16.95 5.37
CA ALA A 173 -1.58 -18.27 5.94
C ALA A 173 -1.00 -19.27 4.91
N SER A 174 -1.54 -19.26 3.68
CA SER A 174 -1.02 -20.12 2.60
C SER A 174 0.43 -19.77 2.26
N LEU A 175 0.78 -18.48 2.12
CA LEU A 175 2.15 -18.05 1.84
C LEU A 175 3.12 -18.46 2.97
N ALA A 176 2.70 -18.32 4.25
CA ALA A 176 3.52 -18.65 5.41
C ALA A 176 3.69 -20.16 5.60
N TYR A 177 2.59 -20.93 5.59
CA TYR A 177 2.59 -22.33 6.06
C TYR A 177 2.65 -23.37 4.94
N ILE A 178 2.05 -23.08 3.79
CA ILE A 178 1.99 -24.01 2.65
C ILE A 178 3.12 -23.72 1.67
N GLN A 179 3.22 -22.45 1.23
CA GLN A 179 4.26 -22.03 0.28
C GLN A 179 5.62 -21.84 0.96
N LYS A 180 5.64 -21.63 2.27
CA LYS A 180 6.84 -21.48 3.12
C LYS A 180 7.84 -20.48 2.54
N VAL A 181 7.35 -19.27 2.25
CA VAL A 181 8.21 -18.18 1.77
C VAL A 181 8.97 -17.54 2.94
N ASP A 182 10.15 -16.98 2.68
CA ASP A 182 10.97 -16.33 3.71
C ASP A 182 10.41 -14.99 4.16
N LYS A 183 9.75 -14.25 3.25
CA LYS A 183 9.13 -12.96 3.54
C LYS A 183 7.82 -12.79 2.76
N ILE A 184 6.83 -12.18 3.39
CA ILE A 184 5.55 -11.80 2.78
C ILE A 184 5.48 -10.28 2.68
N VAL A 185 5.18 -9.75 1.49
CA VAL A 185 5.05 -8.32 1.21
C VAL A 185 3.76 -8.02 0.43
N GLY A 186 3.39 -6.76 0.38
CA GLY A 186 2.25 -6.26 -0.40
C GLY A 186 1.08 -5.76 0.45
N PRO A 187 0.29 -4.79 -0.03
CA PRO A 187 -0.78 -4.15 0.73
C PRO A 187 -1.98 -5.09 0.92
N GLY A 188 -2.80 -4.81 1.92
CA GLY A 188 -4.02 -5.57 2.19
C GLY A 188 -4.93 -4.86 3.19
N ASN A 189 -6.14 -5.37 3.35
CA ASN A 189 -7.10 -4.89 4.34
C ASN A 189 -6.72 -5.34 5.76
N ASP A 190 -7.52 -4.95 6.75
CA ASP A 190 -7.31 -5.25 8.18
C ASP A 190 -7.12 -6.75 8.47
N PHE A 191 -7.81 -7.64 7.74
CA PHE A 191 -7.64 -9.10 7.88
C PHE A 191 -6.26 -9.55 7.42
N VAL A 192 -5.76 -8.99 6.31
CA VAL A 192 -4.43 -9.26 5.78
C VAL A 192 -3.35 -8.69 6.71
N ALA A 193 -3.51 -7.45 7.15
CA ALA A 193 -2.60 -6.80 8.08
C ALA A 193 -2.50 -7.58 9.39
N LYS A 194 -3.66 -7.99 9.96
CA LYS A 194 -3.70 -8.80 11.18
C LYS A 194 -3.10 -10.19 11.01
N ALA A 195 -3.30 -10.80 9.84
CA ALA A 195 -2.68 -12.10 9.54
C ALA A 195 -1.15 -11.97 9.47
N LYS A 196 -0.61 -10.94 8.78
CA LYS A 196 0.83 -10.65 8.75
C LYS A 196 1.42 -10.44 10.15
N GLN A 197 0.74 -9.68 11.02
CA GLN A 197 1.16 -9.51 12.41
C GLN A 197 1.26 -10.84 13.16
N LYS A 198 0.33 -11.77 12.91
CA LYS A 198 0.27 -13.07 13.61
C LYS A 198 1.30 -14.08 13.12
N VAL A 199 1.74 -13.97 11.85
CA VAL A 199 2.78 -14.84 11.31
C VAL A 199 4.18 -14.25 11.46
N PHE A 200 4.29 -12.98 11.86
CA PHE A 200 5.58 -12.34 12.15
C PHE A 200 6.39 -13.13 13.17
N GLY A 201 7.68 -13.31 12.91
CA GLY A 201 8.56 -14.18 13.70
C GLY A 201 8.65 -15.62 13.18
N GLN A 202 7.64 -16.11 12.42
CA GLN A 202 7.70 -17.38 11.69
C GLN A 202 8.08 -17.17 10.22
N VAL A 203 7.63 -16.06 9.66
CA VAL A 203 7.97 -15.57 8.33
C VAL A 203 8.21 -14.06 8.41
N GLY A 204 9.17 -13.54 7.65
CA GLY A 204 9.38 -12.10 7.57
C GLY A 204 8.16 -11.39 6.98
N THR A 205 7.85 -10.21 7.48
CA THR A 205 6.83 -9.32 6.89
C THR A 205 7.40 -7.91 6.73
N GLU A 206 6.66 -7.00 6.12
CA GLU A 206 6.99 -5.59 6.23
C GLU A 206 6.87 -5.15 7.70
N GLY A 207 7.80 -4.34 8.16
CA GLY A 207 7.81 -3.80 9.53
C GLY A 207 6.66 -2.82 9.83
N MET A 208 5.92 -2.40 8.82
CA MET A 208 4.77 -1.51 8.98
C MET A 208 3.46 -2.29 9.12
N ILE A 209 2.72 -1.96 10.15
CA ILE A 209 1.29 -2.28 10.23
C ILE A 209 0.60 -1.22 9.37
N ALA A 210 0.03 -1.64 8.24
CA ALA A 210 -0.74 -0.72 7.41
C ALA A 210 -1.89 -0.14 8.24
N GLY A 211 -1.82 1.16 8.49
CA GLY A 211 -2.92 1.97 8.97
C GLY A 211 -3.89 2.31 7.84
N PRO A 212 -4.92 3.12 8.11
CA PRO A 212 -5.71 3.73 7.05
C PRO A 212 -4.81 4.64 6.21
N SER A 213 -5.08 4.73 4.92
CA SER A 213 -4.33 5.63 4.02
C SER A 213 -4.53 7.09 4.42
N GLU A 214 -3.44 7.85 4.46
CA GLU A 214 -3.44 9.23 4.96
C GLU A 214 -2.72 10.18 4.02
N VAL A 215 -3.32 11.36 3.78
CA VAL A 215 -2.65 12.50 3.15
C VAL A 215 -2.80 13.74 4.01
N THR A 216 -1.69 14.46 4.17
CA THR A 216 -1.69 15.83 4.70
C THR A 216 -1.13 16.76 3.64
N ILE A 217 -1.83 17.85 3.36
CA ILE A 217 -1.48 18.81 2.32
C ILE A 217 -1.15 20.15 2.97
N ILE A 218 0.00 20.72 2.66
CA ILE A 218 0.35 22.11 2.99
C ILE A 218 0.08 22.97 1.77
N ALA A 219 -0.77 23.98 1.90
CA ALA A 219 -1.11 24.89 0.80
C ALA A 219 -1.00 26.36 1.20
N ASP A 220 -0.70 27.22 0.22
CA ASP A 220 -0.70 28.69 0.38
C ASP A 220 -1.73 29.36 -0.55
N SER A 221 -1.73 30.70 -0.57
CA SER A 221 -2.68 31.49 -1.36
C SER A 221 -2.55 31.30 -2.88
N LYS A 222 -1.45 30.71 -3.35
CA LYS A 222 -1.14 30.50 -4.77
C LYS A 222 -1.35 29.03 -5.20
N SER A 223 -1.70 28.17 -4.26
CA SER A 223 -1.95 26.73 -4.52
C SER A 223 -3.26 26.55 -5.28
N ASP A 224 -3.27 25.62 -6.22
CA ASP A 224 -4.46 25.28 -6.99
C ASP A 224 -5.47 24.50 -6.14
N VAL A 225 -6.63 25.09 -5.92
CA VAL A 225 -7.73 24.48 -5.15
C VAL A 225 -8.23 23.19 -5.79
N ASN A 226 -8.20 23.10 -7.12
CA ASN A 226 -8.61 21.89 -7.83
C ASN A 226 -7.63 20.74 -7.55
N GLN A 227 -6.33 20.99 -7.62
CA GLN A 227 -5.29 20.01 -7.29
C GLN A 227 -5.44 19.54 -5.84
N ILE A 228 -5.54 20.45 -4.87
CA ILE A 228 -5.71 20.13 -3.45
C ILE A 228 -6.93 19.23 -3.25
N SER A 229 -8.08 19.64 -3.77
CA SER A 229 -9.33 18.92 -3.55
C SER A 229 -9.34 17.56 -4.23
N THR A 230 -8.70 17.44 -5.39
CA THR A 230 -8.53 16.16 -6.10
C THR A 230 -7.62 15.21 -5.31
N SER A 231 -6.49 15.68 -4.76
CA SER A 231 -5.63 14.88 -3.88
C SER A 231 -6.36 14.40 -2.63
N MET A 232 -7.14 15.29 -1.98
CA MET A 232 -7.95 14.89 -0.82
C MET A 232 -8.99 13.82 -1.19
N ALA A 233 -9.67 13.97 -2.32
CA ALA A 233 -10.64 12.99 -2.80
C ALA A 233 -10.00 11.66 -3.19
N ALA A 234 -8.87 11.69 -3.89
CA ALA A 234 -8.11 10.51 -4.29
C ALA A 234 -7.65 9.68 -3.08
N GLN A 235 -7.24 10.33 -1.99
CA GLN A 235 -6.90 9.64 -0.76
C GLN A 235 -8.13 9.07 -0.06
N SER A 236 -9.22 9.81 -0.06
CA SER A 236 -10.46 9.43 0.63
C SER A 236 -11.20 8.27 -0.04
N GLU A 237 -10.96 8.00 -1.33
CA GLU A 237 -11.59 6.87 -2.04
C GLU A 237 -11.06 5.49 -1.62
N HIS A 238 -9.89 5.42 -0.96
CA HIS A 238 -9.30 4.18 -0.48
C HIS A 238 -10.13 3.49 0.61
N GLY A 239 -11.00 4.23 1.32
CA GLY A 239 -11.90 3.65 2.31
C GLY A 239 -12.45 4.66 3.31
N ILE A 240 -13.51 4.29 4.01
CA ILE A 240 -14.18 5.14 5.01
C ILE A 240 -13.31 5.55 6.20
N ASN A 241 -12.19 4.86 6.41
CA ASN A 241 -11.23 5.15 7.47
C ASN A 241 -10.04 5.99 6.97
N SER A 242 -9.94 6.28 5.66
CA SER A 242 -8.89 7.13 5.11
C SER A 242 -8.95 8.54 5.70
N GLN A 243 -7.81 9.21 5.77
CA GLN A 243 -7.68 10.54 6.35
C GLN A 243 -7.12 11.51 5.31
N SER A 244 -7.79 12.66 5.14
CA SER A 244 -7.34 13.76 4.28
C SER A 244 -7.34 15.06 5.05
N ILE A 245 -6.18 15.68 5.21
CA ILE A 245 -5.98 16.90 6.01
C ILE A 245 -5.38 17.99 5.13
N LEU A 246 -5.97 19.17 5.16
CA LEU A 246 -5.42 20.36 4.54
C LEU A 246 -5.02 21.38 5.63
N ILE A 247 -3.78 21.87 5.56
CA ILE A 247 -3.24 22.88 6.47
C ILE A 247 -2.85 24.13 5.66
N SER A 248 -3.36 25.28 6.06
CA SER A 248 -3.03 26.56 5.41
C SER A 248 -3.02 27.74 6.38
N LYS A 249 -2.19 28.75 6.07
CA LYS A 249 -2.26 30.07 6.70
C LYS A 249 -3.32 30.97 6.05
N ASN A 250 -3.90 30.53 4.95
CA ASN A 250 -4.90 31.29 4.21
C ASN A 250 -6.28 30.66 4.39
N LYS A 251 -7.15 31.36 5.14
CA LYS A 251 -8.54 30.92 5.38
C LYS A 251 -9.34 30.76 4.10
N ASN A 252 -9.11 31.64 3.10
CA ASN A 252 -9.83 31.58 1.82
C ASN A 252 -9.53 30.30 1.04
N VAL A 253 -8.30 29.78 1.11
CA VAL A 253 -7.95 28.48 0.48
C VAL A 253 -8.73 27.34 1.14
N LEU A 254 -8.82 27.33 2.48
CA LEU A 254 -9.58 26.31 3.21
C LEU A 254 -11.06 26.33 2.83
N ILE A 255 -11.67 27.51 2.79
CA ILE A 255 -13.10 27.71 2.42
C ILE A 255 -13.34 27.28 0.97
N LYS A 256 -12.48 27.74 0.03
CA LYS A 256 -12.60 27.36 -1.38
C LYS A 256 -12.46 25.85 -1.59
N CYS A 257 -11.54 25.21 -0.88
CA CYS A 257 -11.38 23.74 -0.96
C CYS A 257 -12.61 23.01 -0.43
N ASP A 258 -13.20 23.43 0.67
CA ASP A 258 -14.44 22.82 1.19
C ASP A 258 -15.58 22.90 0.18
N LEU A 259 -15.78 24.08 -0.41
CA LEU A 259 -16.81 24.29 -1.43
C LEU A 259 -16.53 23.46 -2.69
N PHE A 260 -15.29 23.43 -3.15
CA PHE A 260 -14.90 22.70 -4.35
C PHE A 260 -15.03 21.18 -4.14
N LEU A 261 -14.64 20.66 -2.98
CA LEU A 261 -14.82 19.25 -2.62
C LEU A 261 -16.29 18.83 -2.73
N LYS A 262 -17.22 19.61 -2.18
CA LYS A 262 -18.67 19.36 -2.25
C LYS A 262 -19.18 19.27 -3.69
N ASN A 263 -18.59 20.04 -4.60
CA ASN A 263 -18.95 20.05 -6.03
C ASN A 263 -18.33 18.90 -6.80
N ILE A 264 -17.03 18.64 -6.61
CA ILE A 264 -16.30 17.61 -7.36
C ILE A 264 -16.79 16.21 -6.99
N LEU A 265 -17.20 15.99 -5.75
CA LEU A 265 -17.72 14.69 -5.27
C LEU A 265 -18.91 14.19 -6.08
N LYS A 266 -19.70 15.08 -6.68
CA LYS A 266 -20.83 14.70 -7.54
C LYS A 266 -20.40 13.92 -8.79
N LYS A 267 -19.14 14.09 -9.23
CA LYS A 267 -18.58 13.51 -10.45
C LYS A 267 -17.91 12.14 -10.24
N PHE A 268 -17.68 11.72 -8.99
CA PHE A 268 -17.01 10.45 -8.71
C PHE A 268 -17.99 9.28 -8.57
N SER A 269 -17.62 8.12 -9.13
CA SER A 269 -18.39 6.87 -8.97
C SER A 269 -18.44 6.42 -7.50
N ASN A 270 -17.36 6.62 -6.75
CA ASN A 270 -17.20 6.25 -5.34
C ASN A 270 -17.59 7.38 -4.36
N LYS A 271 -18.44 8.31 -4.78
CA LYS A 271 -18.83 9.50 -4.00
C LYS A 271 -19.26 9.21 -2.55
N LYS A 272 -19.94 8.09 -2.32
CA LYS A 272 -20.38 7.71 -0.96
C LYS A 272 -19.19 7.44 -0.04
N THR A 273 -18.24 6.59 -0.46
CA THR A 273 -17.03 6.27 0.33
C THR A 273 -16.20 7.53 0.60
N ILE A 274 -15.99 8.37 -0.44
CA ILE A 274 -15.21 9.60 -0.31
C ILE A 274 -15.89 10.57 0.68
N SER A 275 -17.21 10.77 0.55
CA SER A 275 -17.96 11.66 1.45
C SER A 275 -17.93 11.17 2.90
N GLU A 276 -18.13 9.88 3.14
CA GLU A 276 -18.06 9.28 4.48
C GLU A 276 -16.66 9.46 5.09
N SER A 277 -15.60 9.20 4.31
CA SER A 277 -14.21 9.37 4.74
C SER A 277 -13.92 10.84 5.10
N ILE A 278 -14.25 11.79 4.23
CA ILE A 278 -14.00 13.22 4.46
C ILE A 278 -14.79 13.73 5.67
N ASN A 279 -16.07 13.37 5.78
CA ASN A 279 -16.91 13.81 6.90
C ASN A 279 -16.43 13.26 8.25
N LYS A 280 -15.92 12.03 8.27
CA LYS A 280 -15.44 11.37 9.49
C LYS A 280 -14.02 11.76 9.86
N ASN A 281 -13.12 11.80 8.88
CA ASN A 281 -11.68 11.90 9.10
C ASN A 281 -11.02 13.09 8.37
N GLY A 282 -11.74 13.85 7.56
CA GLY A 282 -11.23 15.06 6.93
C GLY A 282 -10.98 16.16 7.95
N LEU A 283 -9.96 17.00 7.75
CA LEU A 283 -9.70 18.20 8.55
C LEU A 283 -9.21 19.33 7.65
N LEU A 284 -9.72 20.54 7.94
CA LEU A 284 -9.21 21.80 7.40
C LEU A 284 -8.60 22.59 8.57
N ILE A 285 -7.30 22.77 8.57
CA ILE A 285 -6.54 23.35 9.68
C ILE A 285 -6.05 24.74 9.28
N TYR A 286 -6.49 25.77 10.01
CA TYR A 286 -5.91 27.09 9.91
C TYR A 286 -4.71 27.21 10.86
N ALA A 287 -3.56 27.58 10.33
CA ALA A 287 -2.34 27.84 11.09
C ALA A 287 -1.98 29.33 11.00
N LYS A 288 -1.57 29.93 12.09
CA LYS A 288 -1.19 31.36 12.14
C LYS A 288 0.16 31.62 11.46
N ASN A 289 1.09 30.65 11.52
CA ASN A 289 2.45 30.79 11.01
C ASN A 289 3.01 29.41 10.58
N ASP A 290 4.20 29.43 9.97
CA ASP A 290 4.87 28.23 9.47
C ASP A 290 5.26 27.25 10.59
N ASN A 291 5.60 27.74 11.78
CA ASN A 291 5.94 26.87 12.91
C ASN A 291 4.73 26.04 13.35
N GLN A 292 3.53 26.61 13.35
CA GLN A 292 2.31 25.85 13.63
C GLN A 292 2.00 24.82 12.55
N ILE A 293 2.29 25.11 11.27
CA ILE A 293 2.17 24.11 10.20
C ILE A 293 3.11 22.95 10.47
N ILE A 294 4.39 23.23 10.73
CA ILE A 294 5.42 22.21 10.98
C ILE A 294 5.05 21.37 12.20
N GLN A 295 4.65 22.00 13.30
CA GLN A 295 4.20 21.29 14.50
C GLN A 295 2.99 20.40 14.21
N ALA A 296 1.98 20.90 13.50
CA ALA A 296 0.80 20.13 13.15
C ALA A 296 1.14 18.90 12.31
N VAL A 297 1.99 19.05 11.29
CA VAL A 297 2.44 17.92 10.46
C VAL A 297 3.22 16.89 11.26
N ASN A 298 4.16 17.32 12.11
CA ASN A 298 4.95 16.40 12.94
C ASN A 298 4.10 15.67 14.00
N ILE A 299 2.99 16.27 14.48
CA ILE A 299 2.01 15.62 15.36
C ILE A 299 1.15 14.62 14.59
N ILE A 300 0.68 14.99 13.39
CA ILE A 300 -0.13 14.12 12.52
C ILE A 300 0.69 12.91 12.09
N SER A 301 1.98 13.11 11.76
CA SER A 301 2.89 12.07 11.25
C SER A 301 2.31 11.31 10.05
N PRO A 302 1.93 12.02 8.96
CA PRO A 302 1.17 11.44 7.87
C PRO A 302 1.95 10.42 7.05
N GLU A 303 1.27 9.41 6.50
CA GLU A 303 1.82 8.51 5.49
C GLU A 303 2.31 9.29 4.26
N HIS A 304 1.48 10.19 3.74
CA HIS A 304 1.80 11.07 2.62
C HIS A 304 1.68 12.53 3.02
N LEU A 305 2.74 13.29 2.78
CA LEU A 305 2.74 14.75 2.88
C LEU A 305 2.89 15.34 1.48
N GLU A 306 1.99 16.22 1.07
CA GLU A 306 2.10 17.01 -0.14
C GLU A 306 2.35 18.48 0.22
N ILE A 307 3.40 19.07 -0.36
CA ILE A 307 3.73 20.49 -0.16
C ILE A 307 3.41 21.26 -1.44
N LEU A 308 2.19 21.77 -1.55
CA LEU A 308 1.70 22.52 -2.70
C LEU A 308 1.94 24.05 -2.55
N SER A 309 2.94 24.44 -1.77
CA SER A 309 3.36 25.81 -1.56
C SER A 309 4.53 26.16 -2.48
N LYS A 310 4.61 27.40 -2.98
CA LYS A 310 5.73 27.84 -3.84
C LYS A 310 7.11 27.76 -3.17
N ASN A 311 7.19 27.94 -1.85
CA ASN A 311 8.45 27.84 -1.11
C ASN A 311 8.46 26.56 -0.25
N THR A 312 8.77 25.43 -0.87
CA THR A 312 8.80 24.11 -0.24
C THR A 312 9.93 23.95 0.77
N ASN A 313 11.09 24.59 0.53
CA ASN A 313 12.29 24.43 1.37
C ASN A 313 12.10 24.85 2.83
N ARG A 314 11.21 25.82 3.10
CA ARG A 314 10.91 26.25 4.48
C ARG A 314 10.23 25.18 5.33
N PHE A 315 9.62 24.17 4.72
CA PHE A 315 8.96 23.05 5.40
C PHE A 315 9.79 21.78 5.37
N LYS A 316 10.34 21.41 4.19
CA LYS A 316 10.99 20.15 3.90
C LYS A 316 12.02 19.74 4.94
N ASN A 317 12.89 20.67 5.36
CA ASN A 317 13.99 20.37 6.28
C ASN A 317 13.62 20.40 7.78
N LYS A 318 12.35 20.71 8.10
CA LYS A 318 11.85 20.84 9.48
C LYS A 318 10.76 19.83 9.82
N ILE A 319 10.36 19.02 8.84
CA ILE A 319 9.39 17.95 9.02
C ILE A 319 10.15 16.62 9.10
N TYR A 320 10.01 15.95 10.23
CA TYR A 320 10.71 14.71 10.54
C TYR A 320 9.80 13.49 10.45
N ASN A 321 8.49 13.69 10.64
CA ASN A 321 7.52 12.62 10.79
C ASN A 321 6.57 12.59 9.58
N ALA A 322 7.08 12.16 8.42
CA ALA A 322 6.27 11.87 7.24
C ALA A 322 6.82 10.65 6.52
N GLY A 323 5.96 9.75 6.08
CA GLY A 323 6.36 8.54 5.36
C GLY A 323 6.91 8.87 3.97
N SER A 324 6.28 9.82 3.27
CA SER A 324 6.77 10.37 2.00
C SER A 324 6.46 11.86 1.92
N ILE A 325 7.28 12.61 1.17
CA ILE A 325 7.09 14.05 0.91
C ILE A 325 7.05 14.28 -0.59
N GLY A 326 5.86 14.63 -1.10
CA GLY A 326 5.65 15.08 -2.47
C GLY A 326 5.76 16.61 -2.57
N ILE A 327 6.37 17.11 -3.65
CA ILE A 327 6.59 18.54 -3.91
C ILE A 327 6.09 18.87 -5.31
#